data_f697e03f89f229af76d5c83b84e97fdb
#
_entry.id   f697e03f89f229af76d5c83b84e97fdb
#
_cell.length_a   1.000
_cell.length_b   1.000
_cell.length_c   1.000
_cell.angle_alpha   90.00
_cell.angle_beta   90.00
_cell.angle_gamma   90.00
#
_symmetry.space_group_name_H-M   'P 1'
#
loop_
_entity.id
_entity.type
_entity.pdbx_description
1 polymer ?
#
loop_
_entity_poly.entity_id
_entity_poly.type
_entity_poly.pdbx_seq_one_letter_code
_entity_poly.pdbx_strand_id
1 'polypeptide(L)'
;IRMDGITFYGHIEIHVKSSDWYVHKHHLDENYNNVILHVVYQNDKDVYQNGLKLPVLEMKELIDLEHWDKHKSYMENSNQIICKNDLDSIDPVFLQSMIGKSLLEKLNDRIKLIQSYLNNQPSPLYVFLAAAFGSNLNKLAFLELIRFVPHSQLAHLTPSQRYKLMVSESGMLTSISPDSKGPNQWHFKGTRPKNFPTVRLKQFAHLMGESELDYLIDVGSSEKIIEAFNLIFDKSSVDMERVGVQALSKGFKNGLLINGVVPFLWYRSEISGNEDYRNMAIEILESIAPENNSVLKKWKNSGVIIENAYDSQGLMGLYRYYCCRKKCLSCAVGNKILKN
;
A
#
# COMPACT_ATOMS: atom_id res chain seq x y z
N ILE A 1 -21.69 8.97 -24.31
CA ILE A 1 -22.27 10.31 -24.14
C ILE A 1 -23.71 10.25 -24.58
N ARG A 2 -24.62 10.93 -23.88
CA ARG A 2 -26.02 11.05 -24.31
C ARG A 2 -26.30 12.53 -24.66
N MET A 3 -26.72 12.76 -25.88
CA MET A 3 -27.12 14.08 -26.39
C MET A 3 -28.47 13.97 -27.12
N ASP A 4 -29.41 14.84 -26.86
CA ASP A 4 -30.74 14.87 -27.48
C ASP A 4 -31.47 13.51 -27.51
N GLY A 5 -31.32 12.73 -26.44
CA GLY A 5 -31.90 11.38 -26.29
C GLY A 5 -31.14 10.26 -26.99
N ILE A 6 -30.13 10.57 -27.80
CA ILE A 6 -29.28 9.58 -28.51
C ILE A 6 -28.04 9.29 -27.71
N THR A 7 -27.68 8.00 -27.56
CA THR A 7 -26.45 7.58 -26.89
C THR A 7 -25.35 7.32 -27.92
N PHE A 8 -24.25 8.05 -27.78
CA PHE A 8 -23.04 7.89 -28.58
C PHE A 8 -21.99 7.10 -27.82
N TYR A 9 -21.37 6.13 -28.48
CA TYR A 9 -20.27 5.32 -27.96
C TYR A 9 -19.00 5.65 -28.73
N GLY A 10 -17.90 5.93 -28.02
CA GLY A 10 -16.63 6.26 -28.62
C GLY A 10 -15.68 6.86 -27.60
N HIS A 11 -14.55 7.37 -28.08
CA HIS A 11 -13.52 7.97 -27.25
C HIS A 11 -13.76 9.48 -27.07
N ILE A 12 -13.22 10.01 -25.99
CA ILE A 12 -13.15 11.45 -25.72
C ILE A 12 -11.67 11.81 -25.72
N GLU A 13 -11.30 12.81 -26.53
CA GLU A 13 -9.95 13.37 -26.50
C GLU A 13 -9.95 14.69 -25.75
N ILE A 14 -8.87 14.97 -25.00
CA ILE A 14 -8.77 16.16 -24.14
C ILE A 14 -7.50 16.91 -24.47
N HIS A 15 -7.62 18.21 -24.79
CA HIS A 15 -6.48 19.10 -25.06
C HIS A 15 -6.63 20.44 -24.34
N VAL A 16 -5.56 21.22 -24.28
CA VAL A 16 -5.64 22.61 -23.83
C VAL A 16 -6.25 23.48 -24.94
N LYS A 17 -5.78 23.32 -26.18
CA LYS A 17 -6.33 24.03 -27.35
C LYS A 17 -6.87 23.03 -28.36
N SER A 18 -7.92 23.40 -29.07
CA SER A 18 -8.43 22.54 -30.15
C SER A 18 -7.42 22.35 -31.28
N SER A 19 -6.56 23.34 -31.55
CA SER A 19 -5.45 23.24 -32.53
C SER A 19 -4.41 22.17 -32.19
N ASP A 20 -4.31 21.71 -30.92
CA ASP A 20 -3.39 20.66 -30.50
C ASP A 20 -3.68 19.32 -31.20
N TRP A 21 -4.92 19.11 -31.65
CA TRP A 21 -5.31 17.98 -32.50
C TRP A 21 -4.40 17.82 -33.71
N TYR A 22 -4.08 18.95 -34.35
CA TYR A 22 -3.22 18.97 -35.53
C TYR A 22 -1.72 18.94 -35.16
N VAL A 23 -1.36 19.58 -34.05
CA VAL A 23 0.02 19.54 -33.52
C VAL A 23 0.44 18.11 -33.19
N HIS A 24 -0.45 17.35 -32.57
CA HIS A 24 -0.23 15.93 -32.23
C HIS A 24 -0.50 15.00 -33.41
N LYS A 25 -0.93 15.52 -34.57
CA LYS A 25 -1.21 14.76 -35.80
C LYS A 25 -2.34 13.71 -35.67
N HIS A 26 -3.27 13.89 -34.75
CA HIS A 26 -4.38 12.95 -34.53
C HIS A 26 -5.25 12.78 -35.79
N HIS A 27 -5.36 13.81 -36.64
CA HIS A 27 -6.08 13.76 -37.92
C HIS A 27 -5.48 12.78 -38.95
N LEU A 28 -4.26 12.29 -38.69
CA LEU A 28 -3.55 11.30 -39.53
C LEU A 28 -3.52 9.91 -38.90
N ASP A 29 -4.02 9.75 -37.66
CA ASP A 29 -3.95 8.50 -36.91
C ASP A 29 -5.34 7.85 -36.84
N GLU A 30 -5.45 6.65 -37.39
CA GLU A 30 -6.68 5.86 -37.44
C GLU A 30 -7.23 5.51 -36.05
N ASN A 31 -6.40 5.46 -35.03
CA ASN A 31 -6.82 5.22 -33.64
C ASN A 31 -7.77 6.31 -33.11
N TYR A 32 -7.74 7.51 -33.71
CA TYR A 32 -8.60 8.63 -33.35
C TYR A 32 -9.91 8.69 -34.15
N ASN A 33 -10.14 7.76 -35.07
CA ASN A 33 -11.37 7.71 -35.87
C ASN A 33 -12.63 7.47 -35.04
N ASN A 34 -12.48 6.90 -33.84
CA ASN A 34 -13.59 6.64 -32.91
C ASN A 34 -13.75 7.74 -31.84
N VAL A 35 -13.10 8.89 -32.01
CA VAL A 35 -13.31 10.02 -31.09
C VAL A 35 -14.64 10.70 -31.46
N ILE A 36 -15.54 10.78 -30.48
CA ILE A 36 -16.89 11.33 -30.63
C ILE A 36 -17.05 12.72 -30.01
N LEU A 37 -16.09 13.14 -29.17
CA LEU A 37 -16.07 14.43 -28.52
C LEU A 37 -14.64 14.88 -28.25
N HIS A 38 -14.33 16.10 -28.62
CA HIS A 38 -13.10 16.78 -28.29
C HIS A 38 -13.35 17.79 -27.17
N VAL A 39 -12.82 17.54 -25.97
CA VAL A 39 -12.93 18.44 -24.83
C VAL A 39 -11.69 19.32 -24.78
N VAL A 40 -11.85 20.64 -24.79
CA VAL A 40 -10.73 21.58 -24.82
C VAL A 40 -10.92 22.69 -23.79
N TYR A 41 -9.82 23.23 -23.26
CA TYR A 41 -9.92 24.46 -22.47
C TYR A 41 -10.31 25.65 -23.35
N GLN A 42 -9.66 25.77 -24.53
CA GLN A 42 -9.93 26.85 -25.51
C GLN A 42 -10.14 26.27 -26.91
N ASN A 43 -11.27 26.60 -27.52
CA ASN A 43 -11.55 26.23 -28.89
C ASN A 43 -11.06 27.33 -29.85
N ASP A 44 -9.80 27.22 -30.28
CA ASP A 44 -9.12 28.19 -31.13
C ASP A 44 -9.13 27.80 -32.62
N LYS A 45 -9.59 26.59 -32.97
CA LYS A 45 -9.60 26.08 -34.34
C LYS A 45 -10.59 24.94 -34.51
N ASP A 46 -11.37 24.98 -35.61
CA ASP A 46 -12.21 23.86 -35.99
C ASP A 46 -11.39 22.58 -36.26
N VAL A 47 -11.86 21.46 -35.74
CA VAL A 47 -11.22 20.16 -35.84
C VAL A 47 -12.05 19.23 -36.71
N TYR A 48 -11.37 18.56 -37.64
CA TYR A 48 -11.96 17.60 -38.54
C TYR A 48 -11.25 16.25 -38.44
N GLN A 49 -12.03 15.16 -38.46
CA GLN A 49 -11.54 13.80 -38.55
C GLN A 49 -12.30 13.12 -39.69
N ASN A 50 -11.57 12.53 -40.65
CA ASN A 50 -12.16 11.88 -41.85
C ASN A 50 -13.15 12.79 -42.62
N GLY A 51 -12.88 14.08 -42.68
CA GLY A 51 -13.73 15.06 -43.37
C GLY A 51 -14.98 15.50 -42.58
N LEU A 52 -15.24 14.94 -41.43
CA LEU A 52 -16.36 15.31 -40.56
C LEU A 52 -15.86 16.27 -39.44
N LYS A 53 -16.64 17.31 -39.17
CA LYS A 53 -16.32 18.21 -38.04
C LYS A 53 -16.56 17.47 -36.74
N LEU A 54 -15.52 17.44 -35.90
CA LEU A 54 -15.57 16.81 -34.59
C LEU A 54 -16.31 17.72 -33.60
N PRO A 55 -17.31 17.21 -32.84
CA PRO A 55 -17.93 17.98 -31.78
C PRO A 55 -16.91 18.42 -30.73
N VAL A 56 -16.94 19.70 -30.37
CA VAL A 56 -16.03 20.29 -29.39
C VAL A 56 -16.81 20.79 -28.18
N LEU A 57 -16.32 20.46 -26.98
CA LEU A 57 -16.79 21.05 -25.73
C LEU A 57 -15.68 21.96 -25.19
N GLU A 58 -15.94 23.27 -25.20
CA GLU A 58 -15.04 24.25 -24.61
C GLU A 58 -15.31 24.39 -23.12
N MET A 59 -14.25 24.25 -22.31
CA MET A 59 -14.34 24.29 -20.85
C MET A 59 -14.08 25.67 -20.25
N LYS A 60 -13.55 26.62 -21.02
CA LYS A 60 -13.06 27.91 -20.50
C LYS A 60 -14.13 28.68 -19.71
N GLU A 61 -15.37 28.72 -20.20
CA GLU A 61 -16.48 29.40 -19.53
C GLU A 61 -17.20 28.52 -18.50
N LEU A 62 -16.91 27.20 -18.50
CA LEU A 62 -17.49 26.24 -17.55
C LEU A 62 -16.63 26.04 -16.31
N ILE A 63 -15.37 26.49 -16.36
CA ILE A 63 -14.43 26.40 -15.22
C ILE A 63 -14.64 27.63 -14.33
N ASP A 64 -14.96 27.38 -13.08
CA ASP A 64 -14.96 28.40 -12.04
C ASP A 64 -13.52 28.86 -11.76
N LEU A 65 -13.22 30.12 -12.08
CA LEU A 65 -11.88 30.68 -11.95
C LEU A 65 -11.43 30.77 -10.49
N GLU A 66 -12.34 30.99 -9.54
CA GLU A 66 -12.00 31.02 -8.11
C GLU A 66 -11.54 29.64 -7.64
N HIS A 67 -12.25 28.58 -8.00
CA HIS A 67 -11.85 27.21 -7.73
C HIS A 67 -10.54 26.84 -8.43
N TRP A 68 -10.32 27.35 -9.64
CA TRP A 68 -9.08 27.14 -10.36
C TRP A 68 -7.88 27.78 -9.67
N ASP A 69 -7.98 29.05 -9.27
CA ASP A 69 -6.90 29.77 -8.59
C ASP A 69 -6.59 29.16 -7.22
N LYS A 70 -7.62 28.77 -6.49
CA LYS A 70 -7.48 28.02 -5.24
C LYS A 70 -6.75 26.69 -5.45
N HIS A 71 -7.13 25.91 -6.47
CA HIS A 71 -6.43 24.67 -6.83
C HIS A 71 -4.97 24.95 -7.23
N LYS A 72 -4.73 25.97 -8.04
CA LYS A 72 -3.38 26.37 -8.45
C LYS A 72 -2.50 26.71 -7.23
N SER A 73 -3.03 27.49 -6.27
CA SER A 73 -2.31 27.81 -5.04
C SER A 73 -1.93 26.57 -4.24
N TYR A 74 -2.80 25.54 -4.23
CA TYR A 74 -2.52 24.25 -3.61
C TYR A 74 -1.43 23.49 -4.36
N MET A 75 -1.42 23.52 -5.68
CA MET A 75 -0.37 22.87 -6.49
C MET A 75 1.01 23.53 -6.31
N GLU A 76 1.05 24.83 -6.06
CA GLU A 76 2.27 25.60 -5.81
C GLU A 76 2.73 25.50 -4.34
N ASN A 77 1.84 25.08 -3.44
CA ASN A 77 2.13 24.96 -2.01
C ASN A 77 3.22 23.90 -1.76
N SER A 78 4.27 24.30 -1.03
CA SER A 78 5.38 23.42 -0.62
C SER A 78 5.09 22.61 0.65
N ASN A 79 3.96 22.86 1.32
CA ASN A 79 3.58 22.11 2.51
C ASN A 79 3.35 20.63 2.15
N GLN A 80 3.82 19.75 3.01
CA GLN A 80 3.72 18.31 2.78
C GLN A 80 2.29 17.77 2.97
N ILE A 81 1.47 18.45 3.81
CA ILE A 81 0.02 18.30 3.87
C ILE A 81 -0.56 19.63 3.44
N ILE A 82 -0.96 19.69 2.18
CA ILE A 82 -1.32 20.94 1.48
C ILE A 82 -2.48 21.64 2.18
N CYS A 83 -3.50 20.87 2.55
CA CYS A 83 -4.75 21.35 3.14
C CYS A 83 -4.70 21.52 4.66
N LYS A 84 -3.52 21.53 5.29
CA LYS A 84 -3.40 21.53 6.76
C LYS A 84 -4.12 22.70 7.45
N ASN A 85 -4.14 23.87 6.81
CA ASN A 85 -4.73 25.08 7.38
C ASN A 85 -6.27 25.12 7.26
N ASP A 86 -6.82 24.25 6.41
CA ASP A 86 -8.24 24.20 6.11
C ASP A 86 -8.94 22.99 6.73
N LEU A 87 -8.18 22.10 7.41
CA LEU A 87 -8.71 20.84 7.96
C LEU A 87 -9.78 21.10 9.03
N ASP A 88 -9.61 22.15 9.86
CA ASP A 88 -10.54 22.49 10.93
C ASP A 88 -11.90 23.00 10.39
N SER A 89 -11.95 23.42 9.13
CA SER A 89 -13.18 23.93 8.47
C SER A 89 -14.03 22.81 7.84
N ILE A 90 -13.56 21.56 7.89
CA ILE A 90 -14.18 20.43 7.20
C ILE A 90 -14.78 19.47 8.18
N ASP A 91 -15.97 18.94 7.85
CA ASP A 91 -16.57 17.85 8.59
C ASP A 91 -15.58 16.66 8.67
N PRO A 92 -15.26 16.20 9.89
CA PRO A 92 -14.34 15.07 10.11
C PRO A 92 -14.68 13.81 9.31
N VAL A 93 -15.93 13.62 8.91
CA VAL A 93 -16.39 12.48 8.12
C VAL A 93 -15.63 12.35 6.80
N PHE A 94 -15.26 13.47 6.16
CA PHE A 94 -14.48 13.44 4.92
C PHE A 94 -13.07 12.91 5.14
N LEU A 95 -12.42 13.30 6.24
CA LEU A 95 -11.10 12.79 6.60
C LEU A 95 -11.18 11.31 6.96
N GLN A 96 -12.15 10.89 7.77
CA GLN A 96 -12.35 9.49 8.13
C GLN A 96 -12.63 8.62 6.90
N SER A 97 -13.47 9.07 5.98
CA SER A 97 -13.70 8.40 4.70
C SER A 97 -12.40 8.20 3.90
N MET A 98 -11.53 9.22 3.86
CA MET A 98 -10.24 9.13 3.16
C MET A 98 -9.23 8.27 3.90
N ILE A 99 -9.24 8.22 5.23
CA ILE A 99 -8.45 7.30 6.04
C ILE A 99 -8.80 5.86 5.66
N GLY A 100 -10.09 5.51 5.71
CA GLY A 100 -10.57 4.18 5.33
C GLY A 100 -10.23 3.82 3.89
N LYS A 101 -10.53 4.69 2.92
CA LYS A 101 -10.21 4.48 1.50
C LYS A 101 -8.72 4.22 1.29
N SER A 102 -7.86 5.05 1.89
CA SER A 102 -6.41 4.95 1.72
C SER A 102 -5.80 3.73 2.42
N LEU A 103 -6.43 3.28 3.52
CA LEU A 103 -6.09 2.01 4.16
C LEU A 103 -6.37 0.84 3.21
N LEU A 104 -7.56 0.81 2.58
CA LEU A 104 -7.93 -0.23 1.62
C LEU A 104 -6.97 -0.26 0.42
N GLU A 105 -6.67 0.88 -0.16
CA GLU A 105 -5.70 0.99 -1.26
C GLU A 105 -4.33 0.41 -0.85
N LYS A 106 -3.90 0.68 0.38
CA LYS A 106 -2.62 0.18 0.92
C LYS A 106 -2.62 -1.32 1.15
N LEU A 107 -3.72 -1.89 1.66
CA LEU A 107 -3.89 -3.33 1.83
C LEU A 107 -3.89 -4.05 0.48
N ASN A 108 -4.65 -3.54 -0.48
CA ASN A 108 -4.74 -4.10 -1.83
C ASN A 108 -3.39 -4.06 -2.56
N ASP A 109 -2.65 -2.95 -2.47
CA ASP A 109 -1.29 -2.87 -3.05
C ASP A 109 -0.35 -3.90 -2.43
N ARG A 110 -0.48 -4.15 -1.14
CA ARG A 110 0.33 -5.16 -0.44
C ARG A 110 -0.03 -6.57 -0.88
N ILE A 111 -1.31 -6.89 -0.97
CA ILE A 111 -1.79 -8.20 -1.43
C ILE A 111 -1.33 -8.45 -2.87
N LYS A 112 -1.51 -7.48 -3.77
CA LYS A 112 -1.03 -7.58 -5.16
C LYS A 112 0.47 -7.87 -5.25
N LEU A 113 1.29 -7.20 -4.42
CA LEU A 113 2.73 -7.45 -4.37
C LEU A 113 3.05 -8.89 -3.93
N ILE A 114 2.30 -9.40 -2.95
CA ILE A 114 2.56 -10.72 -2.33
C ILE A 114 1.97 -11.85 -3.19
N GLN A 115 0.91 -11.58 -3.96
CA GLN A 115 0.12 -12.58 -4.68
C GLN A 115 0.97 -13.51 -5.56
N SER A 116 1.99 -12.99 -6.23
CA SER A 116 2.90 -13.80 -7.07
C SER A 116 3.78 -14.78 -6.27
N TYR A 117 3.88 -14.60 -4.95
CA TYR A 117 4.67 -15.44 -4.05
C TYR A 117 3.82 -16.47 -3.30
N LEU A 118 2.48 -16.38 -3.40
CA LEU A 118 1.56 -17.34 -2.77
C LEU A 118 1.50 -18.67 -3.52
N ASN A 119 1.81 -18.67 -4.81
CA ASN A 119 1.81 -19.88 -5.63
C ASN A 119 2.86 -20.86 -5.09
N ASN A 120 2.44 -22.13 -4.86
CA ASN A 120 3.27 -23.22 -4.34
C ASN A 120 3.69 -23.08 -2.86
N GLN A 121 3.10 -22.18 -2.08
CA GLN A 121 3.32 -22.11 -0.63
C GLN A 121 2.12 -22.70 0.11
N PRO A 122 2.32 -23.77 0.90
CA PRO A 122 1.24 -24.41 1.67
C PRO A 122 0.71 -23.53 2.81
N SER A 123 1.52 -22.57 3.27
CA SER A 123 1.15 -21.62 4.31
C SER A 123 1.17 -20.18 3.74
N PRO A 124 0.03 -19.60 3.37
CA PRO A 124 -0.04 -18.21 2.93
C PRO A 124 0.45 -17.22 4.01
N LEU A 125 0.13 -17.46 5.28
CA LEU A 125 0.57 -16.59 6.38
C LEU A 125 2.10 -16.48 6.45
N TYR A 126 2.84 -17.57 6.16
CA TYR A 126 4.30 -17.54 6.06
C TYR A 126 4.81 -16.48 5.08
N VAL A 127 4.13 -16.36 3.92
CA VAL A 127 4.48 -15.37 2.89
C VAL A 127 4.24 -13.93 3.38
N PHE A 128 3.10 -13.70 4.02
CA PHE A 128 2.76 -12.38 4.58
C PHE A 128 3.71 -11.98 5.71
N LEU A 129 4.08 -12.91 6.58
CA LEU A 129 5.06 -12.68 7.64
C LEU A 129 6.47 -12.45 7.09
N ALA A 130 6.92 -13.19 6.08
CA ALA A 130 8.19 -12.93 5.40
C ALA A 130 8.26 -11.50 4.86
N ALA A 131 7.22 -11.05 4.17
CA ALA A 131 7.12 -9.68 3.70
C ALA A 131 7.19 -8.64 4.84
N ALA A 132 6.54 -8.93 5.98
CA ALA A 132 6.54 -8.07 7.15
C ALA A 132 7.92 -8.00 7.83
N PHE A 133 8.62 -9.12 7.96
CA PHE A 133 10.00 -9.18 8.47
C PHE A 133 10.99 -8.37 7.64
N GLY A 134 10.83 -8.38 6.32
CA GLY A 134 11.64 -7.57 5.42
C GLY A 134 11.40 -6.06 5.55
N SER A 135 10.31 -5.66 6.21
CA SER A 135 9.90 -4.25 6.34
C SER A 135 9.86 -3.54 4.96
N ASN A 136 10.25 -2.26 4.88
CA ASN A 136 10.21 -1.55 3.60
C ASN A 136 11.43 -1.84 2.72
N LEU A 137 12.61 -2.04 3.31
CA LEU A 137 13.87 -2.13 2.56
C LEU A 137 14.17 -3.55 2.05
N ASN A 138 13.85 -4.58 2.84
CA ASN A 138 14.20 -5.96 2.54
C ASN A 138 12.98 -6.86 2.24
N LYS A 139 11.81 -6.27 2.03
CA LYS A 139 10.58 -7.02 1.75
C LYS A 139 10.72 -7.97 0.56
N LEU A 140 11.23 -7.47 -0.55
CA LEU A 140 11.43 -8.29 -1.75
C LEU A 140 12.48 -9.36 -1.52
N ALA A 141 13.57 -9.05 -0.80
CA ALA A 141 14.61 -10.03 -0.49
C ALA A 141 14.07 -11.20 0.36
N PHE A 142 13.21 -10.91 1.36
CA PHE A 142 12.53 -11.96 2.12
C PHE A 142 11.55 -12.76 1.25
N LEU A 143 10.77 -12.10 0.40
CA LEU A 143 9.85 -12.76 -0.51
C LEU A 143 10.55 -13.65 -1.54
N GLU A 144 11.68 -13.21 -2.08
CA GLU A 144 12.49 -14.03 -2.97
C GLU A 144 13.12 -15.22 -2.23
N LEU A 145 13.63 -15.00 -1.01
CA LEU A 145 14.21 -16.08 -0.20
C LEU A 145 13.23 -17.24 0.02
N ILE A 146 11.98 -16.94 0.37
CA ILE A 146 10.99 -17.99 0.68
C ILE A 146 10.57 -18.82 -0.54
N ARG A 147 10.88 -18.38 -1.77
CA ARG A 147 10.73 -19.23 -2.97
C ARG A 147 11.66 -20.45 -2.94
N PHE A 148 12.86 -20.28 -2.35
CA PHE A 148 13.86 -21.33 -2.24
C PHE A 148 13.75 -22.08 -0.92
N VAL A 149 13.13 -21.47 0.10
CA VAL A 149 12.93 -22.03 1.43
C VAL A 149 11.44 -22.06 1.75
N PRO A 150 10.66 -23.00 1.18
CA PRO A 150 9.24 -23.11 1.49
C PRO A 150 9.01 -23.55 2.95
N HIS A 151 7.88 -23.14 3.54
CA HIS A 151 7.55 -23.42 4.94
C HIS A 151 7.60 -24.91 5.27
N SER A 152 7.20 -25.79 4.36
CA SER A 152 7.23 -27.26 4.54
C SER A 152 8.61 -27.81 4.85
N GLN A 153 9.68 -27.16 4.39
CA GLN A 153 11.07 -27.56 4.70
C GLN A 153 11.50 -27.17 6.12
N LEU A 154 10.77 -26.29 6.78
CA LEU A 154 11.18 -25.74 8.08
C LEU A 154 10.60 -26.53 9.26
N ALA A 155 9.49 -27.23 9.10
CA ALA A 155 8.70 -27.85 10.17
C ALA A 155 9.53 -28.80 11.06
N HIS A 156 10.47 -29.53 10.48
CA HIS A 156 11.28 -30.55 11.20
C HIS A 156 12.68 -30.07 11.61
N LEU A 157 13.02 -28.81 11.30
CA LEU A 157 14.31 -28.25 11.59
C LEU A 157 14.33 -27.49 12.91
N THR A 158 15.46 -27.55 13.62
CA THR A 158 15.70 -26.67 14.77
C THR A 158 15.86 -25.21 14.29
N PRO A 159 15.65 -24.21 15.15
CA PRO A 159 15.85 -22.80 14.78
C PRO A 159 17.23 -22.50 14.17
N SER A 160 18.27 -23.13 14.70
CA SER A 160 19.64 -23.01 14.17
C SER A 160 19.79 -23.61 12.77
N GLN A 161 19.17 -24.76 12.51
CA GLN A 161 19.19 -25.40 11.19
C GLN A 161 18.40 -24.59 10.18
N ARG A 162 17.19 -24.02 10.57
CA ARG A 162 16.42 -23.11 9.73
C ARG A 162 17.22 -21.88 9.36
N TYR A 163 17.90 -21.27 10.35
CA TYR A 163 18.74 -20.10 10.09
C TYR A 163 19.87 -20.42 9.13
N LYS A 164 20.58 -21.56 9.32
CA LYS A 164 21.64 -21.98 8.40
C LYS A 164 21.12 -22.18 6.98
N LEU A 165 19.96 -22.84 6.82
CA LEU A 165 19.31 -23.04 5.53
C LEU A 165 18.93 -21.70 4.88
N MET A 166 18.31 -20.81 5.64
CA MET A 166 17.92 -19.48 5.13
C MET A 166 19.14 -18.65 4.73
N VAL A 167 20.23 -18.72 5.48
CA VAL A 167 21.46 -17.98 5.15
C VAL A 167 22.13 -18.55 3.91
N SER A 168 22.20 -19.88 3.75
CA SER A 168 22.78 -20.50 2.55
C SER A 168 22.03 -20.13 1.29
N GLU A 169 20.69 -20.06 1.37
CA GLU A 169 19.84 -19.71 0.23
C GLU A 169 19.69 -18.19 0.02
N SER A 170 20.05 -17.37 1.01
CA SER A 170 19.84 -15.93 0.97
C SER A 170 20.74 -15.16 0.00
N GLY A 171 21.87 -15.75 -0.41
CA GLY A 171 22.91 -15.03 -1.16
C GLY A 171 23.67 -13.96 -0.35
N MET A 172 23.40 -13.82 0.96
CA MET A 172 24.12 -12.85 1.82
C MET A 172 25.60 -13.16 2.00
N LEU A 173 25.95 -14.46 1.90
CA LEU A 173 27.29 -14.98 2.14
C LEU A 173 27.78 -15.72 0.88
N THR A 174 27.91 -15.01 -0.22
CA THR A 174 28.34 -15.55 -1.52
C THR A 174 29.67 -16.29 -1.44
N SER A 175 30.57 -15.94 -0.48
CA SER A 175 31.79 -16.63 -0.22
C SER A 175 31.60 -18.02 0.43
N ILE A 176 30.47 -18.30 1.06
CA ILE A 176 30.13 -19.53 1.75
C ILE A 176 29.25 -20.46 0.88
N SER A 177 28.42 -19.89 0.05
CA SER A 177 27.50 -20.63 -0.84
C SER A 177 27.50 -20.00 -2.23
N PRO A 178 28.50 -20.32 -3.08
CA PRO A 178 28.59 -19.78 -4.45
C PRO A 178 27.38 -20.13 -5.32
N ASP A 179 26.71 -21.25 -5.03
CA ASP A 179 25.55 -21.78 -5.78
C ASP A 179 24.20 -21.29 -5.24
N SER A 180 24.20 -20.34 -4.29
CA SER A 180 22.98 -19.78 -3.77
C SER A 180 22.13 -19.13 -4.90
N LYS A 181 20.89 -19.56 -5.03
CA LYS A 181 19.91 -19.04 -6.01
C LYS A 181 19.06 -17.90 -5.45
N GLY A 182 19.27 -17.53 -4.19
CA GLY A 182 18.48 -16.56 -3.47
C GLY A 182 18.73 -15.10 -3.86
N PRO A 183 18.07 -14.17 -3.19
CA PRO A 183 18.12 -12.74 -3.54
C PRO A 183 19.52 -12.15 -3.31
N ASN A 184 20.04 -11.48 -4.31
CA ASN A 184 21.37 -10.83 -4.25
C ASN A 184 21.32 -9.41 -3.66
N GLN A 185 20.14 -8.90 -3.29
CA GLN A 185 19.96 -7.51 -2.87
C GLN A 185 19.42 -7.41 -1.46
N TRP A 186 20.31 -7.44 -0.47
CA TRP A 186 19.99 -7.15 0.92
C TRP A 186 20.49 -5.76 1.30
N HIS A 187 19.62 -4.96 1.86
CA HIS A 187 19.92 -3.59 2.27
C HIS A 187 20.28 -3.54 3.76
N PHE A 188 21.55 -3.31 4.06
CA PHE A 188 22.05 -3.01 5.41
C PHE A 188 22.07 -1.51 5.66
N LYS A 189 22.44 -0.71 4.63
CA LYS A 189 22.40 0.75 4.70
C LYS A 189 20.96 1.24 4.86
N GLY A 190 20.75 2.18 5.78
CA GLY A 190 19.41 2.69 6.11
C GLY A 190 18.68 1.91 7.19
N THR A 191 19.29 0.81 7.71
CA THR A 191 18.76 0.08 8.87
C THR A 191 19.66 0.28 10.10
N ARG A 192 19.07 0.17 11.30
CA ARG A 192 19.86 0.15 12.54
C ARG A 192 20.42 -1.26 12.77
N PRO A 193 21.57 -1.47 13.47
CA PRO A 193 22.17 -2.79 13.67
C PRO A 193 21.21 -3.86 14.16
N LYS A 194 20.32 -3.52 15.10
CA LYS A 194 19.27 -4.43 15.62
C LYS A 194 18.22 -4.83 14.59
N ASN A 195 18.17 -4.17 13.44
CA ASN A 195 17.24 -4.43 12.35
C ASN A 195 17.95 -4.92 11.08
N PHE A 196 19.24 -5.27 11.18
CA PHE A 196 19.97 -5.82 10.05
C PHE A 196 19.28 -7.08 9.49
N PRO A 197 19.34 -7.31 8.18
CA PRO A 197 18.76 -8.50 7.57
C PRO A 197 19.16 -9.79 8.25
N THR A 198 20.43 -9.92 8.66
CA THR A 198 20.95 -11.10 9.39
C THR A 198 20.27 -11.32 10.74
N VAL A 199 20.00 -10.23 11.47
CA VAL A 199 19.26 -10.31 12.75
C VAL A 199 17.81 -10.69 12.50
N ARG A 200 17.17 -10.04 11.53
CA ARG A 200 15.78 -10.34 11.15
C ARG A 200 15.61 -11.76 10.63
N LEU A 201 16.58 -12.27 9.89
CA LEU A 201 16.57 -13.64 9.39
C LEU A 201 16.70 -14.68 10.53
N LYS A 202 17.55 -14.42 11.56
CA LYS A 202 17.61 -15.25 12.76
C LYS A 202 16.27 -15.26 13.49
N GLN A 203 15.67 -14.11 13.71
CA GLN A 203 14.36 -13.99 14.37
C GLN A 203 13.26 -14.70 13.57
N PHE A 204 13.25 -14.55 12.26
CA PHE A 204 12.30 -15.23 11.36
C PHE A 204 12.46 -16.76 11.45
N ALA A 205 13.69 -17.27 11.44
CA ALA A 205 13.98 -18.70 11.56
C ALA A 205 13.48 -19.29 12.90
N HIS A 206 13.50 -18.51 13.98
CA HIS A 206 12.96 -18.96 15.27
C HIS A 206 11.42 -18.99 15.25
N LEU A 207 10.79 -17.96 14.72
CA LEU A 207 9.34 -17.85 14.69
C LEU A 207 8.68 -18.87 13.74
N MET A 208 9.27 -19.12 12.57
CA MET A 208 8.67 -19.96 11.52
C MET A 208 8.75 -21.46 11.77
N GLY A 209 9.02 -21.88 12.96
CA GLY A 209 8.99 -23.29 13.34
C GLY A 209 7.71 -23.78 13.98
N GLU A 210 6.87 -22.87 14.38
CA GLU A 210 5.60 -23.20 14.99
C GLU A 210 4.63 -23.60 13.88
N SER A 211 4.28 -24.88 13.82
CA SER A 211 3.31 -25.44 12.87
C SER A 211 1.88 -24.92 13.07
N GLU A 212 1.67 -24.21 14.17
CA GLU A 212 0.36 -23.75 14.62
C GLU A 212 -0.02 -22.36 14.07
N LEU A 213 0.91 -21.66 13.38
CA LEU A 213 0.66 -20.29 12.93
C LEU A 213 -0.57 -20.14 12.02
N ASP A 214 -0.83 -21.11 11.15
CA ASP A 214 -1.98 -21.05 10.24
C ASP A 214 -3.31 -21.36 10.98
N TYR A 215 -3.27 -22.16 12.04
CA TYR A 215 -4.44 -22.49 12.86
C TYR A 215 -4.87 -21.36 13.80
N LEU A 216 -3.94 -20.45 14.13
CA LEU A 216 -4.23 -19.34 15.03
C LEU A 216 -5.26 -18.35 14.50
N ILE A 217 -5.50 -18.37 13.21
CA ILE A 217 -6.43 -17.47 12.54
C ILE A 217 -7.86 -18.01 12.55
N ASP A 218 -8.01 -19.30 12.74
CA ASP A 218 -9.33 -19.94 12.83
C ASP A 218 -9.90 -19.92 14.27
N VAL A 219 -9.28 -19.18 15.20
CA VAL A 219 -9.72 -19.07 16.62
C VAL A 219 -10.93 -18.17 16.87
N GLY A 220 -11.48 -17.54 15.82
CA GLY A 220 -12.84 -16.98 15.83
C GLY A 220 -12.99 -15.55 16.36
N SER A 221 -11.94 -14.87 16.89
CA SER A 221 -12.01 -13.44 17.21
C SER A 221 -10.65 -12.74 17.12
N SER A 222 -10.67 -11.43 16.92
CA SER A 222 -9.49 -10.57 16.84
C SER A 222 -8.64 -10.61 18.12
N GLU A 223 -9.27 -10.60 19.30
CA GLU A 223 -8.60 -10.66 20.60
C GLU A 223 -7.81 -11.97 20.74
N LYS A 224 -8.45 -13.09 20.40
CA LYS A 224 -7.80 -14.42 20.48
C LYS A 224 -6.63 -14.54 19.51
N ILE A 225 -6.76 -13.96 18.30
CA ILE A 225 -5.65 -13.89 17.35
C ILE A 225 -4.49 -13.10 17.95
N ILE A 226 -4.74 -11.92 18.53
CA ILE A 226 -3.70 -11.08 19.15
C ILE A 226 -3.05 -11.81 20.33
N GLU A 227 -3.84 -12.45 21.22
CA GLU A 227 -3.33 -13.22 22.36
C GLU A 227 -2.43 -14.37 21.89
N ALA A 228 -2.89 -15.15 20.93
CA ALA A 228 -2.16 -16.29 20.40
C ALA A 228 -0.85 -15.86 19.73
N PHE A 229 -0.85 -14.80 18.92
CA PHE A 229 0.36 -14.24 18.36
C PHE A 229 1.32 -13.68 19.42
N ASN A 230 0.81 -13.02 20.46
CA ASN A 230 1.65 -12.56 21.56
C ASN A 230 2.30 -13.71 22.32
N LEU A 231 1.55 -14.78 22.60
CA LEU A 231 2.09 -15.98 23.26
C LEU A 231 3.24 -16.60 22.43
N ILE A 232 3.05 -16.74 21.12
CA ILE A 232 4.09 -17.26 20.21
C ILE A 232 5.31 -16.34 20.18
N PHE A 233 5.08 -15.02 20.04
CA PHE A 233 6.17 -14.05 20.01
C PHE A 233 6.94 -14.01 21.35
N ASP A 234 6.26 -14.17 22.49
CA ASP A 234 6.88 -14.18 23.80
C ASP A 234 7.67 -15.47 24.03
N LYS A 235 7.10 -16.63 23.72
CA LYS A 235 7.80 -17.91 23.76
C LYS A 235 9.05 -17.89 22.86
N SER A 236 8.88 -17.50 21.60
CA SER A 236 10.00 -17.39 20.67
C SER A 236 11.07 -16.39 21.13
N SER A 237 10.66 -15.29 21.79
CA SER A 237 11.60 -14.30 22.33
C SER A 237 12.45 -14.86 23.46
N VAL A 238 11.86 -15.64 24.38
CA VAL A 238 12.58 -16.32 25.46
C VAL A 238 13.60 -17.32 24.88
N ASP A 239 13.21 -18.11 23.89
CA ASP A 239 14.09 -19.07 23.25
C ASP A 239 15.23 -18.38 22.46
N MET A 240 14.94 -17.24 21.80
CA MET A 240 15.93 -16.40 21.16
C MET A 240 17.00 -15.91 22.15
N GLU A 241 16.57 -15.39 23.32
CA GLU A 241 17.48 -14.88 24.35
C GLU A 241 18.40 -15.96 24.91
N ARG A 242 17.86 -17.17 25.14
CA ARG A 242 18.64 -18.35 25.62
C ARG A 242 19.79 -18.73 24.70
N VAL A 243 19.67 -18.46 23.40
CA VAL A 243 20.68 -18.78 22.38
C VAL A 243 21.42 -17.53 21.87
N GLY A 244 21.31 -16.39 22.58
CA GLY A 244 21.99 -15.14 22.23
C GLY A 244 21.46 -14.45 20.98
N VAL A 245 20.22 -14.70 20.64
CA VAL A 245 19.51 -14.00 19.57
C VAL A 245 18.66 -12.89 20.17
N GLN A 246 18.70 -11.71 19.60
CA GLN A 246 17.93 -10.57 20.08
C GLN A 246 16.42 -10.84 19.98
N ALA A 247 15.70 -10.67 21.08
CA ALA A 247 14.24 -10.80 21.13
C ALA A 247 13.52 -9.76 20.28
N LEU A 248 12.27 -10.08 19.93
CA LEU A 248 11.39 -9.16 19.18
C LEU A 248 10.93 -8.01 20.09
N SER A 249 11.18 -6.77 19.66
CA SER A 249 10.65 -5.62 20.40
C SER A 249 9.11 -5.50 20.23
N LYS A 250 8.43 -4.94 21.26
CA LYS A 250 6.96 -4.70 21.21
C LYS A 250 6.53 -3.99 19.92
N GLY A 251 7.24 -2.93 19.51
CA GLY A 251 6.92 -2.21 18.28
C GLY A 251 7.09 -3.06 17.02
N PHE A 252 8.03 -4.00 17.00
CA PHE A 252 8.18 -4.91 15.87
C PHE A 252 7.12 -6.00 15.85
N LYS A 253 6.73 -6.55 17.02
CA LYS A 253 5.59 -7.48 17.15
C LYS A 253 4.31 -6.84 16.61
N ASN A 254 3.99 -5.61 17.04
CA ASN A 254 2.87 -4.85 16.49
C ASN A 254 2.99 -4.66 14.97
N GLY A 255 4.21 -4.37 14.49
CA GLY A 255 4.49 -4.27 13.06
C GLY A 255 4.23 -5.57 12.28
N LEU A 256 4.45 -6.75 12.89
CA LEU A 256 4.12 -8.04 12.29
C LEU A 256 2.60 -8.27 12.23
N LEU A 257 1.86 -7.88 13.27
CA LEU A 257 0.40 -7.90 13.25
C LEU A 257 -0.15 -6.99 12.16
N ILE A 258 0.23 -5.72 12.14
CA ILE A 258 -0.24 -4.71 11.19
C ILE A 258 0.14 -5.05 9.75
N ASN A 259 1.36 -5.53 9.53
CA ASN A 259 1.94 -5.68 8.18
C ASN A 259 1.97 -7.13 7.68
N GLY A 260 1.68 -8.12 8.51
CA GLY A 260 1.63 -9.54 8.17
C GLY A 260 0.22 -10.10 8.36
N VAL A 261 -0.27 -10.10 9.60
CA VAL A 261 -1.55 -10.75 9.95
C VAL A 261 -2.75 -10.01 9.33
N VAL A 262 -2.82 -8.70 9.49
CA VAL A 262 -3.94 -7.89 8.95
C VAL A 262 -4.10 -8.05 7.44
N PRO A 263 -3.05 -7.89 6.59
CA PRO A 263 -3.20 -8.12 5.16
C PRO A 263 -3.51 -9.58 4.82
N PHE A 264 -3.06 -10.54 5.63
CA PHE A 264 -3.41 -11.94 5.43
C PHE A 264 -4.90 -12.20 5.71
N LEU A 265 -5.47 -11.66 6.80
CA LEU A 265 -6.90 -11.74 7.08
C LEU A 265 -7.72 -11.10 5.97
N TRP A 266 -7.27 -9.95 5.47
CA TRP A 266 -7.91 -9.28 4.33
C TRP A 266 -7.92 -10.18 3.09
N TYR A 267 -6.78 -10.77 2.75
CA TYR A 267 -6.65 -11.74 1.66
C TYR A 267 -7.55 -12.97 1.88
N ARG A 268 -7.61 -13.52 3.11
CA ARG A 268 -8.51 -14.64 3.46
C ARG A 268 -9.96 -14.28 3.20
N SER A 269 -10.40 -13.06 3.55
CA SER A 269 -11.75 -12.58 3.25
C SER A 269 -12.02 -12.56 1.74
N GLU A 270 -11.06 -12.07 0.94
CA GLU A 270 -11.24 -12.00 -0.52
C GLU A 270 -11.39 -13.38 -1.18
N ILE A 271 -10.60 -14.37 -0.75
CA ILE A 271 -10.64 -15.70 -1.37
C ILE A 271 -11.76 -16.59 -0.85
N SER A 272 -12.22 -16.41 0.40
CA SER A 272 -13.28 -17.22 1.01
C SER A 272 -14.68 -16.61 0.88
N GLY A 273 -14.76 -15.30 0.60
CA GLY A 273 -16.01 -14.54 0.67
C GLY A 273 -16.53 -14.32 2.10
N ASN A 274 -15.77 -14.73 3.14
CA ASN A 274 -16.16 -14.51 4.54
C ASN A 274 -15.69 -13.15 5.03
N GLU A 275 -16.64 -12.26 5.32
CA GLU A 275 -16.37 -10.90 5.79
C GLU A 275 -15.86 -10.83 7.24
N ASP A 276 -16.04 -11.87 8.06
CA ASP A 276 -15.54 -11.88 9.43
C ASP A 276 -14.03 -11.67 9.49
N TYR A 277 -13.28 -12.22 8.53
CA TYR A 277 -11.84 -11.99 8.45
C TYR A 277 -11.49 -10.51 8.21
N ARG A 278 -12.31 -9.79 7.44
CA ARG A 278 -12.13 -8.35 7.19
C ARG A 278 -12.43 -7.54 8.45
N ASN A 279 -13.51 -7.90 9.16
CA ASN A 279 -13.86 -7.27 10.42
C ASN A 279 -12.76 -7.48 11.46
N MET A 280 -12.28 -8.71 11.65
CA MET A 280 -11.15 -9.00 12.53
C MET A 280 -9.88 -8.22 12.16
N ALA A 281 -9.60 -8.04 10.87
CA ALA A 281 -8.45 -7.23 10.42
C ALA A 281 -8.57 -5.75 10.84
N ILE A 282 -9.78 -5.18 10.78
CA ILE A 282 -10.07 -3.81 11.22
C ILE A 282 -9.94 -3.72 12.74
N GLU A 283 -10.58 -4.61 13.49
CA GLU A 283 -10.53 -4.66 14.95
C GLU A 283 -9.09 -4.78 15.49
N ILE A 284 -8.25 -5.60 14.85
CA ILE A 284 -6.82 -5.69 15.19
C ILE A 284 -6.13 -4.32 14.99
N LEU A 285 -6.41 -3.61 13.91
CA LEU A 285 -5.83 -2.29 13.68
C LEU A 285 -6.30 -1.26 14.70
N GLU A 286 -7.57 -1.30 15.11
CA GLU A 286 -8.15 -0.40 16.10
C GLU A 286 -7.61 -0.66 17.50
N SER A 287 -7.29 -1.92 17.84
CA SER A 287 -6.75 -2.30 19.15
C SER A 287 -5.26 -1.98 19.35
N ILE A 288 -4.51 -1.77 18.29
CA ILE A 288 -3.06 -1.51 18.33
C ILE A 288 -2.79 0.00 18.36
N ALA A 289 -1.89 0.42 19.27
CA ALA A 289 -1.46 1.82 19.33
C ALA A 289 -0.86 2.32 18.01
N PRO A 290 -1.02 3.60 17.67
CA PRO A 290 -0.55 4.16 16.41
C PRO A 290 0.97 4.09 16.28
N GLU A 291 1.45 3.93 15.05
CA GLU A 291 2.88 4.01 14.74
C GLU A 291 3.42 5.43 14.99
N ASN A 292 4.73 5.54 15.18
CA ASN A 292 5.40 6.84 15.32
C ASN A 292 6.45 7.00 14.21
N ASN A 293 6.16 7.86 13.24
CA ASN A 293 7.06 8.17 12.13
C ASN A 293 6.91 9.64 11.68
N SER A 294 7.76 10.06 10.75
CA SER A 294 7.79 11.45 10.28
C SER A 294 6.50 11.89 9.57
N VAL A 295 5.80 10.98 8.89
CA VAL A 295 4.53 11.26 8.20
C VAL A 295 3.43 11.53 9.22
N LEU A 296 3.31 10.69 10.24
CA LEU A 296 2.30 10.84 11.28
C LEU A 296 2.54 12.08 12.16
N LYS A 297 3.82 12.46 12.36
CA LYS A 297 4.14 13.74 13.01
C LYS A 297 3.60 14.95 12.23
N LYS A 298 3.62 14.90 10.89
CA LYS A 298 3.04 15.99 10.07
C LYS A 298 1.54 16.10 10.25
N TRP A 299 0.83 14.96 10.27
CA TRP A 299 -0.61 14.92 10.52
C TRP A 299 -0.97 15.45 11.92
N LYS A 300 -0.23 15.03 12.95
CA LYS A 300 -0.39 15.56 14.31
C LYS A 300 -0.15 17.08 14.38
N ASN A 301 0.87 17.56 13.68
CA ASN A 301 1.16 19.00 13.59
C ASN A 301 0.11 19.78 12.77
N SER A 302 -0.78 19.09 12.08
CA SER A 302 -1.94 19.66 11.37
C SER A 302 -3.24 19.48 12.17
N GLY A 303 -3.18 19.20 13.47
CA GLY A 303 -4.34 19.07 14.35
C GLY A 303 -5.04 17.70 14.31
N VAL A 304 -4.58 16.75 13.48
CA VAL A 304 -5.24 15.45 13.34
C VAL A 304 -4.94 14.55 14.52
N ILE A 305 -5.98 14.08 15.20
CA ILE A 305 -5.90 13.07 16.25
C ILE A 305 -5.67 11.70 15.62
N ILE A 306 -4.74 10.92 16.17
CA ILE A 306 -4.40 9.57 15.70
C ILE A 306 -4.46 8.65 16.90
N GLU A 307 -5.50 7.85 17.00
CA GLU A 307 -5.80 7.06 18.19
C GLU A 307 -5.17 5.66 18.13
N ASN A 308 -5.15 5.04 16.95
CA ASN A 308 -4.80 3.64 16.77
C ASN A 308 -4.03 3.37 15.45
N ALA A 309 -3.78 2.09 15.19
CA ALA A 309 -3.09 1.68 13.97
C ALA A 309 -3.95 1.86 12.71
N TYR A 310 -5.27 1.76 12.81
CA TYR A 310 -6.19 2.02 11.68
C TYR A 310 -5.98 3.44 11.14
N ASP A 311 -6.05 4.44 12.01
CA ASP A 311 -5.79 5.84 11.64
C ASP A 311 -4.39 6.02 11.08
N SER A 312 -3.37 5.48 11.77
CA SER A 312 -1.99 5.66 11.33
C SER A 312 -1.69 5.02 9.99
N GLN A 313 -2.25 3.85 9.70
CA GLN A 313 -2.08 3.17 8.41
C GLN A 313 -2.82 3.91 7.29
N GLY A 314 -4.05 4.36 7.55
CA GLY A 314 -4.84 5.14 6.60
C GLY A 314 -4.20 6.49 6.28
N LEU A 315 -3.75 7.24 7.29
CA LEU A 315 -3.07 8.53 7.11
C LEU A 315 -1.73 8.40 6.36
N MET A 316 -0.98 7.33 6.58
CA MET A 316 0.21 7.05 5.78
C MET A 316 -0.15 6.74 4.32
N GLY A 317 -1.25 6.01 4.09
CA GLY A 317 -1.79 5.78 2.75
C GLY A 317 -2.23 7.08 2.08
N LEU A 318 -3.02 7.89 2.78
CA LEU A 318 -3.50 9.19 2.30
C LEU A 318 -2.35 10.12 1.92
N TYR A 319 -1.31 10.20 2.76
CA TYR A 319 -0.11 10.95 2.43
C TYR A 319 0.57 10.42 1.15
N ARG A 320 0.77 9.11 1.05
CA ARG A 320 1.49 8.48 -0.06
C ARG A 320 0.75 8.57 -1.39
N TYR A 321 -0.55 8.32 -1.39
CA TYR A 321 -1.33 8.17 -2.62
C TYR A 321 -1.91 9.49 -3.12
N TYR A 322 -2.14 10.44 -2.21
CA TYR A 322 -2.81 11.69 -2.52
C TYR A 322 -1.94 12.92 -2.23
N CYS A 323 -1.49 13.13 -0.98
CA CYS A 323 -0.79 14.37 -0.61
C CYS A 323 0.55 14.54 -1.34
N CYS A 324 1.43 13.53 -1.32
CA CYS A 324 2.71 13.57 -2.02
C CYS A 324 2.56 13.75 -3.54
N ARG A 325 1.43 13.35 -4.09
CA ARG A 325 1.13 13.41 -5.54
C ARG A 325 0.27 14.60 -5.90
N LYS A 326 -0.05 15.45 -4.92
CA LYS A 326 -0.94 16.61 -5.08
C LYS A 326 -2.28 16.28 -5.74
N LYS A 327 -2.85 15.10 -5.45
CA LYS A 327 -4.11 14.64 -6.00
C LYS A 327 -5.32 15.17 -5.20
N CYS A 328 -5.36 16.48 -4.94
CA CYS A 328 -6.40 17.11 -4.11
C CYS A 328 -7.79 16.96 -4.72
N LEU A 329 -7.94 17.05 -6.03
CA LEU A 329 -9.22 16.86 -6.72
C LEU A 329 -9.79 15.43 -6.59
N SER A 330 -8.93 14.43 -6.41
CA SER A 330 -9.32 13.02 -6.21
C SER A 330 -9.45 12.64 -4.74
N CYS A 331 -9.17 13.58 -3.81
CA CYS A 331 -9.29 13.41 -2.37
C CYS A 331 -10.58 14.05 -1.89
N ALA A 332 -11.42 13.33 -1.11
CA ALA A 332 -12.69 13.88 -0.62
C ALA A 332 -12.47 15.16 0.22
N VAL A 333 -11.41 15.17 1.05
CA VAL A 333 -11.02 16.35 1.83
C VAL A 333 -10.65 17.51 0.90
N GLY A 334 -9.71 17.28 -0.03
CA GLY A 334 -9.27 18.32 -0.97
C GLY A 334 -10.38 18.82 -1.88
N ASN A 335 -11.22 17.91 -2.38
CA ASN A 335 -12.36 18.27 -3.22
C ASN A 335 -13.38 19.13 -2.46
N LYS A 336 -13.66 18.80 -1.18
CA LYS A 336 -14.57 19.59 -0.36
C LYS A 336 -14.03 20.99 -0.09
N ILE A 337 -12.74 21.11 0.25
CA ILE A 337 -12.07 22.41 0.48
C ILE A 337 -12.09 23.26 -0.79
N LEU A 338 -11.81 22.67 -1.95
CA LEU A 338 -11.75 23.41 -3.21
C LEU A 338 -13.13 23.90 -3.67
N LYS A 339 -14.23 23.28 -3.21
CA LYS A 339 -15.62 23.67 -3.55
C LYS A 339 -16.25 24.63 -2.55
N ASN A 340 -15.65 24.83 -1.39
CA ASN A 340 -16.07 25.84 -0.40
C ASN A 340 -15.27 27.14 -0.59
#